data_04ce0f5d7a17d8d51c3945a3634610ca
#
_entry.id   04ce0f5d7a17d8d51c3945a3634610ca
#
_cell.length_a   1.000
_cell.length_b   1.000
_cell.length_c   1.000
_cell.angle_alpha   90.00
_cell.angle_beta   90.00
_cell.angle_gamma   90.00
#
_symmetry.space_group_name_H-M   'P 1'
#
loop_
_entity.id
_entity.type
_entity.pdbx_description
1 polymer ?
#
loop_
_entity_poly.entity_id
_entity_poly.type
_entity_poly.pdbx_seq_one_letter_code
_entity_poly.pdbx_strand_id
1 'polypeptide(L)'
;SLPDGRAYYDLLARQFTTTEMTADEIHTLGLREVARIRKEMDGTIKAAKFEGDFKAFQEFLRTDPHFYAKTPLELMEKNSLVAKKIDGELPKLFGRLPRMPYTLKEIPADVAEGTTTAYYERPAGDGSRAGVYRVNTSKLDTRPLYEIEALTLHEAVPGHHFQIALSQELDLPDFRKYGGFTAFIEGWGLYAESLGLDVGFYKDPYSNFGRLSYEMWR
;
A
#
# COMPACT_ATOMS: atom_id res chain seq x y z
N SER A 1 -10.41 -23.43 -22.09
CA SER A 1 -10.47 -23.61 -20.65
C SER A 1 -9.53 -24.74 -20.24
N LEU A 2 -8.90 -24.64 -19.06
CA LEU A 2 -8.07 -25.69 -18.52
C LEU A 2 -8.95 -26.88 -18.08
N PRO A 3 -8.48 -28.14 -18.23
CA PRO A 3 -9.12 -29.29 -17.59
C PRO A 3 -9.27 -29.01 -16.09
N ASP A 4 -10.44 -29.33 -15.52
CA ASP A 4 -10.76 -29.11 -14.11
C ASP A 4 -10.57 -27.65 -13.61
N GLY A 5 -10.66 -26.69 -14.53
CA GLY A 5 -10.36 -25.26 -14.27
C GLY A 5 -11.14 -24.66 -13.10
N ARG A 6 -12.41 -25.10 -12.87
CA ARG A 6 -13.19 -24.66 -11.72
C ARG A 6 -12.60 -25.17 -10.39
N ALA A 7 -12.32 -26.47 -10.30
CA ALA A 7 -11.74 -27.07 -9.09
C ALA A 7 -10.36 -26.46 -8.77
N TYR A 8 -9.57 -26.18 -9.79
CA TYR A 8 -8.28 -25.52 -9.63
C TYR A 8 -8.44 -24.07 -9.14
N TYR A 9 -9.40 -23.31 -9.66
CA TYR A 9 -9.70 -21.96 -9.20
C TYR A 9 -10.15 -21.96 -7.74
N ASP A 10 -11.05 -22.86 -7.35
CA ASP A 10 -11.52 -22.98 -5.98
C ASP A 10 -10.39 -23.37 -5.00
N LEU A 11 -9.44 -24.23 -5.45
CA LEU A 11 -8.23 -24.54 -4.68
C LEU A 11 -7.36 -23.28 -4.47
N LEU A 12 -7.12 -22.52 -5.53
CA LEU A 12 -6.33 -21.26 -5.45
C LEU A 12 -7.02 -20.22 -4.58
N ALA A 13 -8.35 -20.07 -4.68
CA ALA A 13 -9.09 -19.17 -3.81
C ALA A 13 -8.85 -19.49 -2.34
N ARG A 14 -8.99 -20.76 -1.93
CA ARG A 14 -8.68 -21.19 -0.55
C ARG A 14 -7.23 -20.97 -0.15
N GLN A 15 -6.30 -21.28 -1.05
CA GLN A 15 -4.86 -21.13 -0.79
C GLN A 15 -4.47 -19.67 -0.57
N PHE A 16 -4.97 -18.75 -1.40
CA PHE A 16 -4.60 -17.34 -1.33
C PHE A 16 -5.37 -16.57 -0.25
N THR A 17 -6.64 -16.91 -0.02
CA THR A 17 -7.45 -16.23 1.01
C THR A 17 -7.28 -16.84 2.40
N THR A 18 -6.81 -18.08 2.49
CA THR A 18 -6.78 -18.88 3.73
C THR A 18 -8.15 -19.06 4.38
N THR A 19 -9.23 -18.97 3.60
CA THR A 19 -10.61 -19.12 4.04
C THR A 19 -11.33 -20.20 3.23
N GLU A 20 -12.51 -20.62 3.71
CA GLU A 20 -13.40 -21.54 2.98
C GLU A 20 -14.42 -20.81 2.08
N MET A 21 -14.26 -19.50 1.90
CA MET A 21 -15.16 -18.71 1.04
C MET A 21 -15.14 -19.21 -0.39
N THR A 22 -16.33 -19.35 -0.95
CA THR A 22 -16.51 -19.65 -2.38
C THR A 22 -16.18 -18.41 -3.24
N ALA A 23 -15.90 -18.63 -4.52
CA ALA A 23 -15.70 -17.55 -5.47
C ALA A 23 -16.89 -16.55 -5.52
N ASP A 24 -18.11 -17.05 -5.41
CA ASP A 24 -19.32 -16.21 -5.44
C ASP A 24 -19.47 -15.38 -4.16
N GLU A 25 -19.10 -15.91 -3.00
CA GLU A 25 -19.06 -15.16 -1.74
C GLU A 25 -17.97 -14.07 -1.77
N ILE A 26 -16.77 -14.38 -2.29
CA ILE A 26 -15.70 -13.41 -2.48
C ILE A 26 -16.15 -12.30 -3.44
N HIS A 27 -16.77 -12.65 -4.56
CA HIS A 27 -17.30 -11.67 -5.53
C HIS A 27 -18.36 -10.76 -4.89
N THR A 28 -19.30 -11.36 -4.14
CA THR A 28 -20.36 -10.60 -3.45
C THR A 28 -19.77 -9.64 -2.41
N LEU A 29 -18.75 -10.10 -1.66
CA LEU A 29 -18.01 -9.25 -0.74
C LEU A 29 -17.36 -8.07 -1.49
N GLY A 30 -16.69 -8.35 -2.60
CA GLY A 30 -16.05 -7.32 -3.43
C GLY A 30 -17.04 -6.25 -3.92
N LEU A 31 -18.21 -6.65 -4.42
CA LEU A 31 -19.23 -5.71 -4.86
C LEU A 31 -19.72 -4.79 -3.72
N ARG A 32 -19.87 -5.34 -2.51
CA ARG A 32 -20.24 -4.55 -1.33
C ARG A 32 -19.15 -3.54 -0.96
N GLU A 33 -17.89 -3.96 -0.96
CA GLU A 33 -16.76 -3.08 -0.65
C GLU A 33 -16.59 -1.98 -1.71
N VAL A 34 -16.70 -2.30 -2.99
CA VAL A 34 -16.71 -1.31 -4.07
C VAL A 34 -17.80 -0.24 -3.85
N ALA A 35 -19.01 -0.65 -3.47
CA ALA A 35 -20.09 0.29 -3.19
C ALA A 35 -19.80 1.18 -1.96
N ARG A 36 -19.21 0.61 -0.90
CA ARG A 36 -18.79 1.33 0.31
C ARG A 36 -17.72 2.37 -0.01
N ILE A 37 -16.63 1.93 -0.64
CA ILE A 37 -15.49 2.79 -0.99
C ILE A 37 -15.94 3.92 -1.93
N ARG A 38 -16.77 3.62 -2.92
CA ARG A 38 -17.31 4.62 -3.82
C ARG A 38 -18.08 5.72 -3.08
N LYS A 39 -18.90 5.35 -2.10
CA LYS A 39 -19.61 6.33 -1.26
C LYS A 39 -18.64 7.22 -0.47
N GLU A 40 -17.56 6.65 0.05
CA GLU A 40 -16.53 7.42 0.76
C GLU A 40 -15.78 8.36 -0.19
N MET A 41 -15.45 7.90 -1.41
CA MET A 41 -14.85 8.74 -2.45
C MET A 41 -15.74 9.94 -2.81
N ASP A 42 -17.05 9.74 -2.95
CA ASP A 42 -18.00 10.83 -3.21
C ASP A 42 -18.02 11.85 -2.05
N GLY A 43 -17.87 11.38 -0.81
CA GLY A 43 -17.71 12.23 0.37
C GLY A 43 -16.40 13.06 0.33
N THR A 44 -15.34 12.43 -0.12
CA THR A 44 -14.01 13.07 -0.25
C THR A 44 -13.99 14.13 -1.34
N ILE A 45 -14.66 13.89 -2.47
CA ILE A 45 -14.83 14.90 -3.55
C ILE A 45 -15.54 16.15 -3.02
N LYS A 46 -16.60 15.95 -2.22
CA LYS A 46 -17.31 17.06 -1.57
C LYS A 46 -16.42 17.83 -0.59
N ALA A 47 -15.60 17.10 0.19
CA ALA A 47 -14.65 17.72 1.12
C ALA A 47 -13.56 18.53 0.39
N ALA A 48 -13.16 18.11 -0.81
CA ALA A 48 -12.25 18.85 -1.69
C ALA A 48 -12.90 20.10 -2.30
N LYS A 49 -14.22 20.31 -2.13
CA LYS A 49 -14.98 21.39 -2.74
C LYS A 49 -14.85 21.44 -4.27
N PHE A 50 -14.69 20.29 -4.89
CA PHE A 50 -14.57 20.19 -6.33
C PHE A 50 -15.96 20.31 -6.98
N GLU A 51 -16.05 21.18 -7.99
CA GLU A 51 -17.27 21.39 -8.78
C GLU A 51 -17.23 20.46 -10.01
N GLY A 52 -17.88 19.30 -9.92
CA GLY A 52 -17.94 18.33 -10.98
C GLY A 52 -18.35 16.94 -10.48
N ASP A 53 -18.54 16.03 -11.42
CA ASP A 53 -18.83 14.64 -11.10
C ASP A 53 -17.54 13.83 -10.81
N PHE A 54 -17.72 12.58 -10.47
CA PHE A 54 -16.61 11.67 -10.17
C PHE A 54 -15.61 11.54 -11.34
N LYS A 55 -16.11 11.47 -12.56
CA LYS A 55 -15.25 11.36 -13.74
C LYS A 55 -14.42 12.61 -13.97
N ALA A 56 -15.04 13.76 -13.82
CA ALA A 56 -14.35 15.05 -13.91
C ALA A 56 -13.28 15.19 -12.81
N PHE A 57 -13.57 14.72 -11.58
CA PHE A 57 -12.59 14.72 -10.50
C PHE A 57 -11.40 13.80 -10.79
N GLN A 58 -11.63 12.59 -11.30
CA GLN A 58 -10.55 11.69 -11.70
C GLN A 58 -9.69 12.27 -12.84
N GLU A 59 -10.33 12.97 -13.80
CA GLU A 59 -9.59 13.64 -14.87
C GLU A 59 -8.75 14.80 -14.33
N PHE A 60 -9.31 15.61 -13.44
CA PHE A 60 -8.57 16.65 -12.75
C PHE A 60 -7.34 16.10 -12.01
N LEU A 61 -7.50 15.03 -11.23
CA LEU A 61 -6.38 14.39 -10.52
C LEU A 61 -5.28 13.89 -11.46
N ARG A 62 -5.65 13.39 -12.65
CA ARG A 62 -4.71 12.85 -13.62
C ARG A 62 -3.98 13.91 -14.43
N THR A 63 -4.59 15.05 -14.63
CA THR A 63 -4.08 16.05 -15.58
C THR A 63 -3.49 17.31 -14.95
N ASP A 64 -3.85 17.59 -13.69
CA ASP A 64 -3.30 18.77 -13.04
C ASP A 64 -1.86 18.53 -12.55
N PRO A 65 -0.89 19.32 -13.06
CA PRO A 65 0.53 19.07 -12.80
C PRO A 65 0.93 19.29 -11.33
N HIS A 66 0.10 19.94 -10.50
CA HIS A 66 0.44 20.13 -9.08
C HIS A 66 0.43 18.80 -8.29
N PHE A 67 -0.21 17.76 -8.81
CA PHE A 67 -0.22 16.44 -8.21
C PHE A 67 1.02 15.59 -8.54
N TYR A 68 1.95 16.09 -9.33
CA TYR A 68 3.09 15.32 -9.82
C TYR A 68 4.41 15.99 -9.48
N ALA A 69 5.40 15.18 -9.08
CA ALA A 69 6.76 15.67 -8.88
C ALA A 69 7.40 16.05 -10.21
N LYS A 70 8.22 17.10 -10.19
CA LYS A 70 8.93 17.58 -11.39
C LYS A 70 10.24 16.84 -11.62
N THR A 71 10.81 16.23 -10.58
CA THR A 71 12.07 15.49 -10.64
C THR A 71 12.00 14.22 -9.81
N PRO A 72 12.82 13.20 -10.13
CA PRO A 72 12.99 12.01 -9.29
C PRO A 72 13.34 12.38 -7.84
N LEU A 73 14.25 13.33 -7.66
CA LEU A 73 14.66 13.78 -6.33
C LEU A 73 13.47 14.32 -5.52
N GLU A 74 12.64 15.17 -6.12
CA GLU A 74 11.46 15.71 -5.46
C GLU A 74 10.50 14.60 -5.01
N LEU A 75 10.27 13.58 -5.86
CA LEU A 75 9.44 12.44 -5.50
C LEU A 75 10.02 11.66 -4.31
N MET A 76 11.35 11.43 -4.31
CA MET A 76 12.04 10.76 -3.22
C MET A 76 12.01 11.56 -1.92
N GLU A 77 12.19 12.88 -1.97
CA GLU A 77 12.10 13.77 -0.81
C GLU A 77 10.70 13.73 -0.16
N LYS A 78 9.64 13.78 -0.98
CA LYS A 78 8.25 13.69 -0.48
C LYS A 78 7.96 12.33 0.16
N ASN A 79 8.38 11.24 -0.44
CA ASN A 79 8.25 9.90 0.16
C ASN A 79 9.03 9.81 1.48
N SER A 80 10.27 10.32 1.52
CA SER A 80 11.11 10.33 2.72
C SER A 80 10.50 11.15 3.85
N LEU A 81 9.90 12.28 3.53
CA LEU A 81 9.22 13.13 4.50
C LEU A 81 8.02 12.41 5.12
N VAL A 82 7.20 11.74 4.32
CA VAL A 82 6.05 10.96 4.81
C VAL A 82 6.54 9.80 5.67
N ALA A 83 7.55 9.05 5.20
CA ALA A 83 8.16 7.96 5.96
C ALA A 83 8.67 8.44 7.33
N LYS A 84 9.33 9.60 7.38
CA LYS A 84 9.82 10.15 8.66
C LYS A 84 8.71 10.65 9.57
N LYS A 85 7.62 11.17 9.02
CA LYS A 85 6.45 11.58 9.82
C LYS A 85 5.79 10.37 10.49
N ILE A 86 5.56 9.29 9.75
CA ILE A 86 4.91 8.10 10.31
C ILE A 86 5.78 7.39 11.35
N ASP A 87 7.12 7.39 11.21
CA ASP A 87 8.03 6.87 12.24
C ASP A 87 7.72 7.46 13.63
N GLY A 88 7.45 8.76 13.68
CA GLY A 88 7.14 9.47 14.93
C GLY A 88 5.77 9.10 15.53
N GLU A 89 4.86 8.58 14.73
CA GLU A 89 3.51 8.21 15.16
C GLU A 89 3.39 6.75 15.61
N LEU A 90 4.34 5.88 15.23
CA LEU A 90 4.30 4.45 15.56
C LEU A 90 4.10 4.12 17.04
N PRO A 91 4.71 4.84 18.00
CA PRO A 91 4.49 4.57 19.43
C PRO A 91 3.05 4.79 19.91
N LYS A 92 2.23 5.53 19.15
CA LYS A 92 0.81 5.70 19.47
C LYS A 92 -0.02 4.48 19.05
N LEU A 93 0.46 3.72 18.07
CA LEU A 93 -0.23 2.56 17.49
C LEU A 93 0.24 1.24 18.10
N PHE A 94 1.53 1.14 18.46
CA PHE A 94 2.14 -0.14 18.83
C PHE A 94 3.03 -0.02 20.08
N GLY A 95 2.88 -0.98 20.99
CA GLY A 95 3.72 -1.10 22.18
C GLY A 95 5.10 -1.71 21.93
N ARG A 96 5.33 -2.32 20.78
CA ARG A 96 6.61 -2.88 20.34
C ARG A 96 6.90 -2.47 18.91
N LEU A 97 8.08 -1.94 18.67
CA LEU A 97 8.55 -1.53 17.34
C LEU A 97 9.67 -2.46 16.87
N PRO A 98 9.83 -2.71 15.57
CA PRO A 98 10.98 -3.43 15.04
C PRO A 98 12.27 -2.66 15.32
N ARG A 99 13.34 -3.39 15.66
CA ARG A 99 14.69 -2.81 15.86
C ARG A 99 15.40 -2.57 14.53
N MET A 100 15.06 -3.41 13.53
CA MET A 100 15.65 -3.30 12.20
C MET A 100 15.13 -2.03 11.50
N PRO A 101 16.02 -1.12 11.07
CA PRO A 101 15.62 0.04 10.29
C PRO A 101 15.24 -0.33 8.85
N TYR A 102 14.66 0.62 8.14
CA TYR A 102 14.51 0.60 6.69
C TYR A 102 15.10 1.86 6.06
N THR A 103 15.28 1.80 4.75
CA THR A 103 15.69 2.95 3.94
C THR A 103 14.82 3.05 2.69
N LEU A 104 14.82 4.22 2.07
CA LEU A 104 14.20 4.43 0.76
C LEU A 104 15.28 4.41 -0.31
N LYS A 105 14.98 3.76 -1.45
CA LYS A 105 15.83 3.78 -2.64
C LYS A 105 14.97 3.81 -3.89
N GLU A 106 15.50 4.40 -4.94
CA GLU A 106 14.88 4.29 -6.25
C GLU A 106 14.93 2.86 -6.78
N ILE A 107 13.93 2.49 -7.57
CA ILE A 107 13.99 1.27 -8.38
C ILE A 107 15.07 1.47 -9.44
N PRO A 108 15.97 0.49 -9.67
CA PRO A 108 17.02 0.62 -10.69
C PRO A 108 16.44 0.99 -12.07
N ALA A 109 17.09 1.94 -12.72
CA ALA A 109 16.56 2.56 -13.94
C ALA A 109 16.35 1.58 -15.11
N ASP A 110 17.15 0.53 -15.16
CA ASP A 110 17.08 -0.53 -16.18
C ASP A 110 15.81 -1.39 -16.12
N VAL A 111 15.17 -1.44 -14.96
CA VAL A 111 13.92 -2.22 -14.75
C VAL A 111 12.71 -1.33 -14.39
N ALA A 112 12.93 -0.06 -14.08
CA ALA A 112 11.91 0.83 -13.51
C ALA A 112 10.67 0.98 -14.41
N GLU A 113 10.83 1.08 -15.74
CA GLU A 113 9.70 1.28 -16.65
C GLU A 113 8.70 0.12 -16.68
N GLY A 114 9.18 -1.10 -16.46
CA GLY A 114 8.38 -2.33 -16.44
C GLY A 114 7.95 -2.76 -15.04
N THR A 115 8.31 -1.99 -14.00
CA THR A 115 8.07 -2.34 -12.61
C THR A 115 6.89 -1.52 -12.05
N THR A 116 6.26 -2.04 -10.99
CA THR A 116 5.19 -1.39 -10.23
C THR A 116 5.61 -0.04 -9.63
N THR A 117 4.66 0.71 -9.07
CA THR A 117 4.89 2.03 -8.47
C THR A 117 5.88 1.99 -7.31
N ALA A 118 5.84 0.95 -6.51
CA ALA A 118 6.75 0.72 -5.40
C ALA A 118 6.72 -0.75 -4.98
N TYR A 119 7.69 -1.15 -4.17
CA TYR A 119 7.68 -2.44 -3.48
C TYR A 119 8.65 -2.44 -2.29
N TYR A 120 8.45 -3.37 -1.38
CA TYR A 120 9.31 -3.54 -0.22
C TYR A 120 10.25 -4.74 -0.39
N GLU A 121 11.54 -4.52 -0.07
CA GLU A 121 12.55 -5.57 0.07
C GLU A 121 12.81 -5.84 1.55
N ARG A 122 12.63 -7.09 1.98
CA ARG A 122 12.87 -7.48 3.37
C ARG A 122 14.32 -7.30 3.81
N PRO A 123 14.58 -7.02 5.10
CA PRO A 123 15.93 -6.96 5.61
C PRO A 123 16.60 -8.33 5.59
N ALA A 124 17.94 -8.36 5.66
CA ALA A 124 18.66 -9.59 5.86
C ALA A 124 18.41 -10.14 7.27
N GLY A 125 18.15 -11.46 7.37
CA GLY A 125 17.84 -12.09 8.66
C GLY A 125 19.00 -12.06 9.67
N ASP A 126 20.24 -11.89 9.20
CA ASP A 126 21.46 -11.73 10.01
C ASP A 126 21.72 -10.29 10.47
N GLY A 127 20.86 -9.34 10.09
CA GLY A 127 21.00 -7.94 10.44
C GLY A 127 21.99 -7.13 9.58
N SER A 128 22.60 -7.73 8.57
CA SER A 128 23.64 -7.06 7.75
C SER A 128 23.09 -6.05 6.75
N ARG A 129 21.78 -6.08 6.45
CA ARG A 129 21.13 -5.18 5.50
C ARG A 129 19.74 -4.78 6.00
N ALA A 130 19.49 -3.47 6.02
CA ALA A 130 18.19 -2.90 6.34
C ALA A 130 17.10 -3.30 5.32
N GLY A 131 15.84 -3.19 5.69
CA GLY A 131 14.72 -3.24 4.74
C GLY A 131 14.78 -2.09 3.76
N VAL A 132 14.22 -2.25 2.56
CA VAL A 132 14.24 -1.20 1.54
C VAL A 132 12.85 -0.98 0.97
N TYR A 133 12.34 0.21 1.14
CA TYR A 133 11.19 0.72 0.41
C TYR A 133 11.68 1.25 -0.94
N ARG A 134 11.37 0.54 -2.02
CA ARG A 134 11.71 0.91 -3.39
C ARG A 134 10.63 1.79 -4.00
N VAL A 135 11.01 2.96 -4.49
CA VAL A 135 10.13 3.93 -5.15
C VAL A 135 10.48 4.00 -6.63
N ASN A 136 9.48 3.91 -7.48
CA ASN A 136 9.65 4.04 -8.92
C ASN A 136 9.66 5.52 -9.31
N THR A 137 10.81 6.01 -9.73
CA THR A 137 11.02 7.39 -10.17
C THR A 137 10.96 7.57 -11.68
N SER A 138 10.64 6.53 -12.44
CA SER A 138 10.33 6.64 -13.87
C SER A 138 8.91 7.12 -14.11
N LYS A 139 8.65 7.78 -15.25
CA LYS A 139 7.31 8.21 -15.67
C LYS A 139 6.58 8.98 -14.56
N LEU A 140 7.18 10.10 -14.11
CA LEU A 140 6.71 10.90 -12.97
C LEU A 140 5.23 11.35 -13.12
N ASP A 141 4.76 11.54 -14.33
CA ASP A 141 3.37 11.83 -14.69
C ASP A 141 2.37 10.71 -14.38
N THR A 142 2.86 9.55 -14.00
CA THR A 142 2.06 8.40 -13.53
C THR A 142 2.25 8.10 -12.04
N ARG A 143 2.93 8.99 -11.30
CA ARG A 143 3.28 8.82 -9.87
C ARG A 143 2.71 9.98 -9.05
N PRO A 144 1.39 10.00 -8.81
CA PRO A 144 0.76 11.15 -8.16
C PRO A 144 1.16 11.27 -6.69
N LEU A 145 1.39 12.50 -6.26
CA LEU A 145 1.81 12.82 -4.89
C LEU A 145 0.74 12.48 -3.84
N TYR A 146 -0.53 12.50 -4.22
CA TYR A 146 -1.64 12.19 -3.32
C TYR A 146 -1.72 10.70 -2.92
N GLU A 147 -0.97 9.82 -3.56
CA GLU A 147 -0.88 8.40 -3.21
C GLU A 147 0.25 8.09 -2.23
N ILE A 148 1.18 9.03 -2.00
CA ILE A 148 2.40 8.78 -1.23
C ILE A 148 2.10 8.35 0.22
N GLU A 149 1.12 8.96 0.88
CA GLU A 149 0.79 8.59 2.26
C GLU A 149 0.35 7.13 2.34
N ALA A 150 -0.62 6.71 1.51
CA ALA A 150 -1.09 5.33 1.51
C ALA A 150 0.02 4.32 1.13
N LEU A 151 0.78 4.63 0.08
CA LEU A 151 1.86 3.78 -0.39
C LEU A 151 2.98 3.62 0.66
N THR A 152 3.37 4.71 1.33
CA THR A 152 4.39 4.66 2.37
C THR A 152 3.92 3.85 3.59
N LEU A 153 2.66 4.00 4.00
CA LEU A 153 2.11 3.22 5.11
C LEU A 153 2.01 1.73 4.75
N HIS A 154 1.80 1.40 3.48
CA HIS A 154 1.76 0.02 2.98
C HIS A 154 3.16 -0.61 2.92
N GLU A 155 4.09 0.01 2.22
CA GLU A 155 5.40 -0.56 1.92
C GLU A 155 6.39 -0.46 3.09
N ALA A 156 6.36 0.67 3.82
CA ALA A 156 7.26 0.92 4.93
C ALA A 156 6.60 0.58 6.28
N VAL A 157 6.23 1.58 7.04
CA VAL A 157 5.65 1.42 8.37
C VAL A 157 4.29 2.12 8.47
N PRO A 158 3.32 1.48 9.12
CA PRO A 158 3.35 0.21 9.82
C PRO A 158 3.11 -1.03 8.93
N GLY A 159 3.27 -0.91 7.60
CA GLY A 159 3.00 -1.97 6.62
C GLY A 159 4.07 -3.07 6.55
N HIS A 160 4.52 -3.37 5.33
CA HIS A 160 5.38 -4.51 5.06
C HIS A 160 6.66 -4.53 5.88
N HIS A 161 7.39 -3.40 5.97
CA HIS A 161 8.61 -3.36 6.79
C HIS A 161 8.32 -3.73 8.24
N PHE A 162 7.33 -3.09 8.84
CA PHE A 162 6.98 -3.31 10.24
C PHE A 162 6.64 -4.76 10.53
N GLN A 163 5.75 -5.35 9.75
CA GLN A 163 5.29 -6.73 9.93
C GLN A 163 6.41 -7.74 9.72
N ILE A 164 7.18 -7.60 8.64
CA ILE A 164 8.23 -8.56 8.26
C ILE A 164 9.43 -8.46 9.21
N ALA A 165 9.88 -7.26 9.56
CA ALA A 165 10.98 -7.06 10.49
C ALA A 165 10.64 -7.59 11.88
N LEU A 166 9.44 -7.31 12.40
CA LEU A 166 8.98 -7.88 13.67
C LEU A 166 8.90 -9.41 13.61
N SER A 167 8.38 -9.98 12.53
CA SER A 167 8.32 -11.44 12.36
C SER A 167 9.71 -12.09 12.46
N GLN A 168 10.74 -11.46 11.91
CA GLN A 168 12.12 -11.96 12.00
C GLN A 168 12.70 -11.86 13.42
N GLU A 169 12.21 -10.96 14.25
CA GLU A 169 12.65 -10.78 15.64
C GLU A 169 11.94 -11.70 16.65
N LEU A 170 10.87 -12.36 16.25
CA LEU A 170 10.14 -13.29 17.12
C LEU A 170 10.89 -14.61 17.26
N ASP A 171 10.72 -15.27 18.41
CA ASP A 171 11.20 -16.63 18.63
C ASP A 171 10.26 -17.65 17.97
N LEU A 172 10.39 -17.76 16.66
CA LEU A 172 9.58 -18.61 15.80
C LEU A 172 10.49 -19.49 14.95
N PRO A 173 10.04 -20.69 14.55
CA PRO A 173 10.78 -21.49 13.57
C PRO A 173 10.88 -20.77 12.23
N ASP A 174 11.95 -21.03 11.47
CA ASP A 174 12.29 -20.29 10.25
C ASP A 174 11.19 -20.29 9.19
N PHE A 175 10.46 -21.39 9.04
CA PHE A 175 9.34 -21.44 8.09
C PHE A 175 8.22 -20.42 8.41
N ARG A 176 8.10 -19.99 9.67
CA ARG A 176 7.16 -18.95 10.09
C ARG A 176 7.75 -17.55 10.00
N LYS A 177 9.06 -17.39 10.16
CA LYS A 177 9.75 -16.11 10.02
C LYS A 177 9.84 -15.66 8.57
N TYR A 178 10.12 -16.59 7.67
CA TYR A 178 10.45 -16.32 6.28
C TYR A 178 9.39 -16.76 5.28
N GLY A 179 8.50 -17.68 5.67
CA GLY A 179 7.29 -18.00 4.93
C GLY A 179 6.17 -17.01 5.21
N GLY A 180 5.09 -17.09 4.43
CA GLY A 180 3.93 -16.25 4.66
C GLY A 180 2.75 -16.61 3.78
N PHE A 181 1.58 -16.13 4.18
CA PHE A 181 0.36 -16.21 3.41
C PHE A 181 0.07 -14.84 2.80
N THR A 182 -0.23 -14.82 1.52
CA THR A 182 -0.52 -13.57 0.78
C THR A 182 -1.64 -12.77 1.45
N ALA A 183 -2.72 -13.44 1.88
CA ALA A 183 -3.82 -12.79 2.59
C ALA A 183 -3.36 -12.05 3.87
N PHE A 184 -2.40 -12.62 4.61
CA PHE A 184 -1.87 -11.95 5.80
C PHE A 184 -0.92 -10.80 5.45
N ILE A 185 0.00 -11.00 4.52
CA ILE A 185 1.02 -9.99 4.17
C ILE A 185 0.36 -8.78 3.51
N GLU A 186 -0.44 -9.01 2.48
CA GLU A 186 -1.13 -7.93 1.76
C GLU A 186 -2.31 -7.35 2.54
N GLY A 187 -3.04 -8.20 3.26
CA GLY A 187 -4.10 -7.75 4.16
C GLY A 187 -3.58 -6.87 5.28
N TRP A 188 -2.40 -7.16 5.82
CA TRP A 188 -1.72 -6.28 6.78
C TRP A 188 -1.32 -4.96 6.13
N GLY A 189 -0.73 -4.97 4.93
CA GLY A 189 -0.39 -3.75 4.18
C GLY A 189 -1.61 -2.86 3.98
N LEU A 190 -2.73 -3.43 3.53
CA LEU A 190 -3.99 -2.71 3.36
C LEU A 190 -4.55 -2.17 4.69
N TYR A 191 -4.50 -2.96 5.76
CA TYR A 191 -4.88 -2.51 7.09
C TYR A 191 -3.99 -1.36 7.57
N ALA A 192 -2.69 -1.46 7.35
CA ALA A 192 -1.71 -0.42 7.71
C ALA A 192 -2.03 0.94 7.06
N GLU A 193 -2.50 0.94 5.81
CA GLU A 193 -2.98 2.16 5.15
C GLU A 193 -4.10 2.83 5.98
N SER A 194 -5.04 2.05 6.51
CA SER A 194 -6.16 2.59 7.30
C SER A 194 -5.73 3.18 8.63
N LEU A 195 -4.67 2.66 9.27
CA LEU A 195 -4.13 3.17 10.53
C LEU A 195 -3.62 4.62 10.42
N GLY A 196 -3.33 5.10 9.21
CA GLY A 196 -3.00 6.50 8.98
C GLY A 196 -4.11 7.46 9.44
N LEU A 197 -5.37 7.05 9.38
CA LEU A 197 -6.50 7.85 9.89
C LEU A 197 -6.40 8.10 11.39
N ASP A 198 -5.97 7.11 12.16
CA ASP A 198 -5.88 7.18 13.63
C ASP A 198 -4.75 8.11 14.10
N VAL A 199 -3.74 8.31 13.27
CA VAL A 199 -2.56 9.13 13.59
C VAL A 199 -2.46 10.41 12.77
N GLY A 200 -3.56 10.77 12.10
CA GLY A 200 -3.73 12.10 11.48
C GLY A 200 -3.08 12.28 10.12
N PHE A 201 -2.90 11.21 9.36
CA PHE A 201 -2.69 11.24 7.92
C PHE A 201 -4.00 11.47 7.17
N TYR A 202 -3.94 11.65 5.88
CA TYR A 202 -5.11 11.83 4.99
C TYR A 202 -5.99 13.04 5.33
N LYS A 203 -5.42 14.08 5.96
CA LYS A 203 -6.13 15.33 6.25
C LYS A 203 -6.46 16.12 4.98
N ASP A 204 -5.60 15.98 3.97
CA ASP A 204 -5.86 16.51 2.64
C ASP A 204 -6.86 15.59 1.92
N PRO A 205 -7.97 16.11 1.39
CA PRO A 205 -8.94 15.32 0.65
C PRO A 205 -8.34 14.55 -0.53
N TYR A 206 -7.33 15.08 -1.19
CA TYR A 206 -6.66 14.41 -2.29
C TYR A 206 -5.88 13.19 -1.81
N SER A 207 -5.16 13.30 -0.69
CA SER A 207 -4.47 12.18 -0.07
C SER A 207 -5.45 11.09 0.40
N ASN A 208 -6.59 11.48 0.98
CA ASN A 208 -7.63 10.51 1.35
C ASN A 208 -8.25 9.83 0.12
N PHE A 209 -8.43 10.55 -0.99
CA PHE A 209 -8.89 9.95 -2.24
C PHE A 209 -7.84 8.97 -2.79
N GLY A 210 -6.55 9.26 -2.66
CA GLY A 210 -5.44 8.35 -3.00
C GLY A 210 -5.52 7.04 -2.20
N ARG A 211 -5.73 7.12 -0.87
CA ARG A 211 -5.96 5.94 -0.02
C ARG A 211 -7.15 5.10 -0.52
N LEU A 212 -8.28 5.75 -0.75
CA LEU A 212 -9.48 5.08 -1.25
C LEU A 212 -9.28 4.48 -2.64
N SER A 213 -8.44 5.08 -3.48
CA SER A 213 -8.09 4.54 -4.80
C SER A 213 -7.29 3.25 -4.68
N TYR A 214 -6.34 3.16 -3.75
CA TYR A 214 -5.61 1.92 -3.45
C TYR A 214 -6.54 0.84 -2.89
N GLU A 215 -7.40 1.19 -1.94
CA GLU A 215 -8.38 0.28 -1.37
C GLU A 215 -9.36 -0.25 -2.44
N MET A 216 -9.82 0.60 -3.36
CA MET A 216 -10.71 0.23 -4.47
C MET A 216 -10.05 -0.72 -5.47
N TRP A 217 -8.75 -0.58 -5.68
CA TRP A 217 -8.01 -1.38 -6.64
C TRP A 217 -7.75 -2.80 -6.14
N ARG A 218 -7.67 -3.02 -4.86
CA ARG A 218 -7.41 -4.32 -4.22
C ARG A 218 -8.67 -5.12 -3.97
#